data_5d72ec80c599757124781e6e937dfbd7
#
_entry.id   5d72ec80c599757124781e6e937dfbd7
#
_cell.length_a   1.000
_cell.length_b   1.000
_cell.length_c   1.000
_cell.angle_alpha   90.00
_cell.angle_beta   90.00
_cell.angle_gamma   90.00
#
_symmetry.space_group_name_H-M   'P 1'
#
loop_
_entity.id
_entity.type
_entity.pdbx_description
1 polymer ?
#
loop_
_entity_poly.entity_id
_entity_poly.type
_entity_poly.pdbx_seq_one_letter_code
_entity_poly.pdbx_strand_id
1 'polypeptide(L)'
;LAANPNLAADVFIAKPRMSHYLAMSAKIYGIYLKYVSAEDIHVYSVDEVFMDVTGYLRAYGKGVEEMTRDIIRDIHTQTGITATAGIGTNMYLAKVAMDIVAKHIQAGEDGIRIARLDEMSYRRLLWNHRPLTDFWRVGRGYARKLEAHGLATMGDIARCSIGCADEYYNEDLLYKMFGVNAELLIDHAWGWEPCTIADIKAYKPAGHSLSSGQVLTGPVGFDAARLIVREMADTLSLDLVAKGVKAGRVGLMVGYDTASLDPKRLGKDVSADLKAIAEHAAATYDGPVSIDRYGRRVPKPATGSIALPEPTSATSRICDAVDKLFLSIVDRRLLVRRLNVVAADVLTDEQLEERRQAAASEYTQPDLFAAMEAPVDSASADAAECEAMRSADGGSKDSPRGDAELHMQQTLLDIKRKFGRNSIIKAMDMFDDATGQQRNKQIGGHAA
;
A
#
# COMPACT_ATOMS: atom_id res chain seq x y z
N LEU A 1 -32.22 12.54 5.51
CA LEU A 1 -32.81 12.16 4.20
C LEU A 1 -33.56 10.84 4.30
N ALA A 2 -33.01 9.81 4.95
CA ALA A 2 -33.71 8.51 5.10
C ALA A 2 -35.03 8.59 5.90
N ALA A 3 -35.12 9.52 6.83
CA ALA A 3 -36.32 9.74 7.65
C ALA A 3 -37.37 10.65 6.99
N ASN A 4 -37.02 11.37 5.92
CA ASN A 4 -37.95 12.23 5.21
C ASN A 4 -37.60 12.26 3.70
N PRO A 5 -38.34 11.53 2.86
CA PRO A 5 -38.07 11.42 1.43
C PRO A 5 -38.32 12.73 0.63
N ASN A 6 -38.94 13.72 1.25
CA ASN A 6 -39.18 15.03 0.63
C ASN A 6 -38.01 16.02 0.84
N LEU A 7 -37.00 15.64 1.60
CA LEU A 7 -35.80 16.45 1.77
C LEU A 7 -34.77 16.10 0.68
N ALA A 8 -34.37 17.08 -0.11
CA ALA A 8 -33.22 17.01 -0.99
C ALA A 8 -32.00 17.67 -0.32
N ALA A 9 -30.85 17.04 -0.38
CA ALA A 9 -29.59 17.70 0.01
C ALA A 9 -29.02 18.40 -1.24
N ASP A 10 -28.98 19.72 -1.22
CA ASP A 10 -28.28 20.52 -2.22
C ASP A 10 -26.84 20.76 -1.73
N VAL A 11 -25.91 19.99 -2.28
CA VAL A 11 -24.51 20.05 -1.89
C VAL A 11 -23.60 20.08 -3.10
N PHE A 12 -22.60 20.92 -3.08
CA PHE A 12 -21.51 20.93 -4.04
C PHE A 12 -20.35 20.06 -3.52
N ILE A 13 -20.01 19.01 -4.26
CA ILE A 13 -18.85 18.19 -3.95
C ILE A 13 -17.63 18.79 -4.65
N ALA A 14 -16.78 19.47 -3.87
CA ALA A 14 -15.53 20.03 -4.39
C ALA A 14 -14.55 18.90 -4.77
N LYS A 15 -13.84 19.09 -5.88
CA LYS A 15 -12.78 18.15 -6.29
C LYS A 15 -11.60 18.25 -5.32
N PRO A 16 -11.04 17.11 -4.83
CA PRO A 16 -9.82 17.12 -4.02
C PRO A 16 -8.65 17.76 -4.78
N ARG A 17 -7.82 18.54 -4.08
CA ARG A 17 -6.61 19.18 -4.61
C ARG A 17 -5.41 18.72 -3.81
N MET A 18 -4.85 17.56 -4.16
CA MET A 18 -3.81 16.90 -3.36
C MET A 18 -2.52 17.73 -3.27
N SER A 19 -2.13 18.43 -4.34
CA SER A 19 -0.96 19.34 -4.31
C SER A 19 -1.11 20.45 -3.28
N HIS A 20 -2.32 21.01 -3.16
CA HIS A 20 -2.63 22.03 -2.16
C HIS A 20 -2.56 21.45 -0.74
N TYR A 21 -3.09 20.24 -0.53
CA TYR A 21 -3.03 19.58 0.79
C TYR A 21 -1.61 19.27 1.21
N LEU A 22 -0.76 18.79 0.29
CA LEU A 22 0.67 18.55 0.55
C LEU A 22 1.42 19.87 0.85
N ALA A 23 1.13 20.95 0.13
CA ALA A 23 1.74 22.25 0.39
C ALA A 23 1.33 22.78 1.78
N MET A 24 0.07 22.60 2.17
CA MET A 24 -0.40 22.99 3.51
C MET A 24 0.21 22.12 4.61
N SER A 25 0.30 20.80 4.39
CA SER A 25 1.00 19.87 5.29
C SER A 25 2.46 20.28 5.49
N ALA A 26 3.18 20.60 4.42
CA ALA A 26 4.57 21.05 4.49
C ALA A 26 4.71 22.40 5.25
N LYS A 27 3.75 23.32 5.10
CA LYS A 27 3.70 24.57 5.86
C LYS A 27 3.52 24.29 7.35
N ILE A 28 2.61 23.39 7.72
CA ILE A 28 2.36 23.00 9.12
C ILE A 28 3.60 22.27 9.70
N TYR A 29 4.25 21.40 8.92
CA TYR A 29 5.50 20.79 9.33
C TYR A 29 6.59 21.81 9.64
N GLY A 30 6.70 22.88 8.84
CA GLY A 30 7.58 24.00 9.13
C GLY A 30 7.26 24.75 10.44
N ILE A 31 5.99 24.72 10.90
CA ILE A 31 5.63 25.24 12.21
C ILE A 31 6.13 24.31 13.32
N TYR A 32 5.98 23.00 13.18
CA TYR A 32 6.50 22.02 14.16
C TYR A 32 8.01 22.18 14.38
N LEU A 33 8.76 22.42 13.33
CA LEU A 33 10.21 22.60 13.38
C LEU A 33 10.68 23.82 14.21
N LYS A 34 9.79 24.74 14.56
CA LYS A 34 10.10 25.82 15.50
C LYS A 34 10.18 25.35 16.96
N TYR A 35 9.52 24.23 17.25
CA TYR A 35 9.36 23.68 18.60
C TYR A 35 10.18 22.41 18.83
N VAL A 36 10.31 21.55 17.83
CA VAL A 36 10.88 20.22 17.94
C VAL A 36 11.78 19.96 16.73
N SER A 37 12.92 19.33 16.96
CA SER A 37 13.85 18.95 15.88
C SER A 37 13.23 17.92 14.92
N ALA A 38 13.68 17.91 13.68
CA ALA A 38 13.22 16.95 12.69
C ALA A 38 13.48 15.48 13.10
N GLU A 39 14.52 15.22 13.89
CA GLU A 39 14.86 13.89 14.40
C GLU A 39 13.75 13.33 15.31
N ASP A 40 13.08 14.19 16.07
CA ASP A 40 12.03 13.82 17.04
C ASP A 40 10.61 13.96 16.48
N ILE A 41 10.49 14.14 15.15
CA ILE A 41 9.22 14.17 14.43
C ILE A 41 9.12 12.99 13.48
N HIS A 42 8.03 12.22 13.58
CA HIS A 42 7.62 11.22 12.61
C HIS A 42 6.35 11.67 11.88
N VAL A 43 6.46 11.92 10.58
CA VAL A 43 5.29 12.22 9.72
C VAL A 43 4.57 10.91 9.42
N TYR A 44 3.44 10.70 10.08
CA TYR A 44 2.64 9.49 9.96
C TYR A 44 1.74 9.50 8.71
N SER A 45 1.15 10.66 8.41
CA SER A 45 0.33 10.87 7.21
C SER A 45 0.42 12.32 6.72
N VAL A 46 -0.35 12.69 5.71
CA VAL A 46 -0.42 14.06 5.19
C VAL A 46 -0.93 15.07 6.24
N ASP A 47 -1.66 14.61 7.25
CA ASP A 47 -2.34 15.43 8.26
C ASP A 47 -2.04 15.01 9.71
N GLU A 48 -1.20 14.00 9.93
CA GLU A 48 -0.86 13.50 11.25
C GLU A 48 0.65 13.35 11.45
N VAL A 49 1.13 13.74 12.62
CA VAL A 49 2.53 13.57 13.05
C VAL A 49 2.60 13.05 14.48
N PHE A 50 3.66 12.33 14.78
CA PHE A 50 4.12 12.08 16.15
C PHE A 50 5.31 12.96 16.44
N MET A 51 5.38 13.49 17.67
CA MET A 51 6.50 14.28 18.15
C MET A 51 6.92 13.81 19.52
N ASP A 52 8.19 13.51 19.73
CA ASP A 52 8.75 13.33 21.06
C ASP A 52 9.17 14.70 21.59
N VAL A 53 8.41 15.19 22.57
CA VAL A 53 8.66 16.50 23.20
C VAL A 53 9.41 16.40 24.53
N THR A 54 9.76 15.20 24.98
CA THR A 54 10.31 14.92 26.31
C THR A 54 11.56 15.78 26.60
N GLY A 55 12.50 15.82 25.66
CA GLY A 55 13.74 16.59 25.80
C GLY A 55 13.56 18.11 25.78
N TYR A 56 12.42 18.59 25.29
CA TYR A 56 12.16 20.03 25.05
C TYR A 56 11.44 20.70 26.23
N LEU A 57 10.65 19.99 27.03
CA LEU A 57 9.82 20.56 28.09
C LEU A 57 10.64 21.38 29.09
N ARG A 58 11.83 20.87 29.46
CA ARG A 58 12.72 21.58 30.38
C ARG A 58 13.31 22.87 29.76
N ALA A 59 13.69 22.81 28.49
CA ALA A 59 14.26 23.94 27.79
C ALA A 59 13.25 25.07 27.61
N TYR A 60 11.99 24.73 27.36
CA TYR A 60 10.91 25.70 27.23
C TYR A 60 10.32 26.14 28.58
N GLY A 61 10.65 25.44 29.70
CA GLY A 61 10.08 25.71 31.01
C GLY A 61 8.56 25.50 31.07
N LYS A 62 8.02 24.60 30.23
CA LYS A 62 6.57 24.38 30.05
C LYS A 62 6.18 22.94 30.30
N GLY A 63 4.93 22.75 30.72
CA GLY A 63 4.29 21.44 30.75
C GLY A 63 3.93 20.97 29.33
N VAL A 64 3.80 19.65 29.15
CA VAL A 64 3.49 19.06 27.83
C VAL A 64 2.18 19.56 27.26
N GLU A 65 1.15 19.79 28.07
CA GLU A 65 -0.15 20.29 27.60
C GLU A 65 -0.07 21.74 27.15
N GLU A 66 0.70 22.57 27.87
CA GLU A 66 0.93 23.97 27.52
C GLU A 66 1.69 24.09 26.19
N MET A 67 2.78 23.33 26.03
CA MET A 67 3.54 23.26 24.78
C MET A 67 2.68 22.79 23.62
N THR A 68 1.88 21.74 23.80
CA THR A 68 0.95 21.23 22.79
C THR A 68 -0.07 22.31 22.39
N ARG A 69 -0.61 23.05 23.36
CA ARG A 69 -1.56 24.13 23.13
C ARG A 69 -0.92 25.29 22.32
N ASP A 70 0.32 25.63 22.62
CA ASP A 70 1.04 26.68 21.88
C ASP A 70 1.28 26.25 20.42
N ILE A 71 1.66 25.02 20.16
CA ILE A 71 1.83 24.47 18.81
C ILE A 71 0.51 24.55 18.03
N ILE A 72 -0.61 24.14 18.62
CA ILE A 72 -1.92 24.16 17.97
C ILE A 72 -2.36 25.61 17.67
N ARG A 73 -2.14 26.54 18.61
CA ARG A 73 -2.44 27.97 18.41
C ARG A 73 -1.60 28.57 17.29
N ASP A 74 -0.31 28.23 17.20
CA ASP A 74 0.56 28.71 16.13
C ASP A 74 0.10 28.21 14.76
N ILE A 75 -0.29 26.91 14.67
CA ILE A 75 -0.89 26.36 13.46
C ILE A 75 -2.15 27.12 13.09
N HIS A 76 -3.07 27.31 14.01
CA HIS A 76 -4.34 28.02 13.75
C HIS A 76 -4.10 29.46 13.31
N THR A 77 -3.20 30.17 13.97
CA THR A 77 -2.87 31.56 13.66
C THR A 77 -2.29 31.70 12.25
N GLN A 78 -1.41 30.77 11.83
CA GLN A 78 -0.72 30.87 10.53
C GLN A 78 -1.50 30.27 9.37
N THR A 79 -2.43 29.35 9.63
CA THR A 79 -3.11 28.58 8.58
C THR A 79 -4.63 28.66 8.62
N GLY A 80 -5.21 29.07 9.73
CA GLY A 80 -6.66 28.98 9.99
C GLY A 80 -7.17 27.56 10.25
N ILE A 81 -6.27 26.55 10.27
CA ILE A 81 -6.63 25.15 10.46
C ILE A 81 -6.62 24.84 11.95
N THR A 82 -7.69 24.19 12.43
CA THR A 82 -7.74 23.64 13.79
C THR A 82 -7.12 22.25 13.85
N ALA A 83 -6.50 21.94 14.98
CA ALA A 83 -5.90 20.62 15.22
C ALA A 83 -6.38 20.04 16.55
N THR A 84 -6.30 18.71 16.65
CA THR A 84 -6.57 17.94 17.88
C THR A 84 -5.30 17.18 18.26
N ALA A 85 -4.97 17.09 19.54
CA ALA A 85 -3.79 16.38 19.99
C ALA A 85 -4.12 15.32 21.03
N GLY A 86 -3.37 14.22 20.97
CA GLY A 86 -3.26 13.22 22.02
C GLY A 86 -1.87 13.24 22.63
N ILE A 87 -1.79 13.21 23.95
CA ILE A 87 -0.55 13.12 24.72
C ILE A 87 -0.49 11.75 25.35
N GLY A 88 0.61 11.04 25.18
CA GLY A 88 0.83 9.71 25.74
C GLY A 88 2.26 9.51 26.19
N THR A 89 2.49 8.52 27.04
CA THR A 89 3.84 8.07 27.46
C THR A 89 4.57 7.31 26.36
N ASN A 90 3.84 6.90 25.33
CA ASN A 90 4.34 6.25 24.10
C ASN A 90 3.46 6.63 22.90
N MET A 91 3.87 6.24 21.70
CA MET A 91 3.16 6.59 20.45
C MET A 91 1.76 5.97 20.36
N TYR A 92 1.58 4.75 20.88
CA TYR A 92 0.25 4.11 20.90
C TYR A 92 -0.73 4.90 21.77
N LEU A 93 -0.35 5.23 23.00
CA LEU A 93 -1.20 5.99 23.91
C LEU A 93 -1.48 7.41 23.41
N ALA A 94 -0.50 8.07 22.78
CA ALA A 94 -0.71 9.36 22.15
C ALA A 94 -1.75 9.28 21.02
N LYS A 95 -1.65 8.26 20.16
CA LYS A 95 -2.61 8.05 19.06
C LYS A 95 -4.01 7.74 19.58
N VAL A 96 -4.14 6.84 20.54
CA VAL A 96 -5.41 6.45 21.15
C VAL A 96 -6.05 7.61 21.92
N ALA A 97 -5.24 8.40 22.64
CA ALA A 97 -5.71 9.62 23.32
C ALA A 97 -6.33 10.60 22.31
N MET A 98 -5.70 10.77 21.14
CA MET A 98 -6.21 11.65 20.09
C MET A 98 -7.50 11.08 19.47
N ASP A 99 -7.49 9.84 19.01
CA ASP A 99 -8.58 9.28 18.21
C ASP A 99 -9.83 8.96 19.00
N ILE A 100 -9.68 8.38 20.20
CA ILE A 100 -10.81 7.91 21.01
C ILE A 100 -11.26 8.95 22.02
N VAL A 101 -10.34 9.72 22.59
CA VAL A 101 -10.68 10.66 23.66
C VAL A 101 -10.81 12.09 23.14
N ALA A 102 -9.73 12.67 22.61
CA ALA A 102 -9.69 14.09 22.28
C ALA A 102 -10.70 14.50 21.18
N LYS A 103 -10.94 13.65 20.19
CA LYS A 103 -11.93 13.90 19.14
C LYS A 103 -13.38 13.95 19.64
N HIS A 104 -13.67 13.37 20.82
CA HIS A 104 -15.03 13.23 21.38
C HIS A 104 -15.32 14.13 22.59
N ILE A 105 -14.31 14.83 23.12
CA ILE A 105 -14.52 15.81 24.19
C ILE A 105 -14.94 17.18 23.62
N GLN A 106 -15.60 17.97 24.44
CA GLN A 106 -15.85 19.37 24.11
C GLN A 106 -14.53 20.13 23.98
N ALA A 107 -14.47 21.02 23.00
CA ALA A 107 -13.34 21.93 22.88
C ALA A 107 -13.26 22.85 24.08
N GLY A 108 -12.05 23.20 24.52
CA GLY A 108 -11.83 24.23 25.51
C GLY A 108 -12.32 25.60 25.04
N GLU A 109 -12.24 26.62 25.89
CA GLU A 109 -12.62 28.01 25.55
C GLU A 109 -11.85 28.55 24.34
N ASP A 110 -10.66 28.03 24.10
CA ASP A 110 -9.79 28.34 22.96
C ASP A 110 -10.08 27.48 21.69
N GLY A 111 -11.11 26.66 21.72
CA GLY A 111 -11.45 25.78 20.60
C GLY A 111 -10.55 24.53 20.45
N ILE A 112 -9.57 24.35 21.35
CA ILE A 112 -8.57 23.27 21.27
C ILE A 112 -9.08 22.03 22.02
N ARG A 113 -8.80 20.84 21.44
CA ARG A 113 -9.08 19.54 22.02
C ARG A 113 -7.76 18.80 22.26
N ILE A 114 -7.46 18.55 23.53
CA ILE A 114 -6.27 17.79 23.95
C ILE A 114 -6.74 16.73 24.93
N ALA A 115 -6.27 15.50 24.75
CA ALA A 115 -6.45 14.43 25.73
C ALA A 115 -5.09 13.84 26.10
N ARG A 116 -4.99 13.33 27.33
CA ARG A 116 -3.77 12.69 27.84
C ARG A 116 -4.09 11.32 28.39
N LEU A 117 -3.26 10.34 28.05
CA LEU A 117 -3.29 8.98 28.59
C LEU A 117 -1.90 8.54 29.02
N ASP A 118 -1.85 7.88 30.16
CA ASP A 118 -0.80 6.95 30.56
C ASP A 118 -1.37 5.54 30.60
N GLU A 119 -0.56 4.53 30.87
CA GLU A 119 -0.96 3.13 30.89
C GLU A 119 -2.11 2.85 31.85
N MET A 120 -2.10 3.49 33.01
CA MET A 120 -3.13 3.28 34.04
C MET A 120 -4.45 3.96 33.70
N SER A 121 -4.42 5.18 33.19
CA SER A 121 -5.61 5.89 32.72
C SER A 121 -6.21 5.23 31.48
N TYR A 122 -5.37 4.75 30.55
CA TYR A 122 -5.78 3.94 29.42
C TYR A 122 -6.58 2.71 29.86
N ARG A 123 -6.03 1.90 30.78
CA ARG A 123 -6.69 0.69 31.29
C ARG A 123 -8.03 1.01 31.97
N ARG A 124 -8.07 2.07 32.79
CA ARG A 124 -9.30 2.48 33.49
C ARG A 124 -10.38 2.99 32.56
N LEU A 125 -10.02 3.75 31.53
CA LEU A 125 -10.98 4.46 30.68
C LEU A 125 -11.36 3.65 29.46
N LEU A 126 -10.43 2.90 28.86
CA LEU A 126 -10.59 2.36 27.51
C LEU A 126 -10.55 0.84 27.42
N TRP A 127 -10.22 0.10 28.48
CA TRP A 127 -10.22 -1.36 28.42
C TRP A 127 -11.59 -1.96 28.04
N ASN A 128 -12.69 -1.28 28.36
CA ASN A 128 -14.05 -1.71 28.01
C ASN A 128 -14.61 -0.98 26.80
N HIS A 129 -13.82 -0.11 26.13
CA HIS A 129 -14.26 0.64 24.94
C HIS A 129 -14.55 -0.31 23.78
N ARG A 130 -15.59 0.03 23.00
CA ARG A 130 -16.02 -0.65 21.78
C ARG A 130 -16.39 0.38 20.71
N PRO A 131 -16.20 0.05 19.43
CA PRO A 131 -15.69 -1.21 18.88
C PRO A 131 -14.16 -1.29 18.94
N LEU A 132 -13.60 -2.50 18.83
CA LEU A 132 -12.15 -2.73 18.76
C LEU A 132 -11.48 -2.01 17.57
N THR A 133 -12.21 -1.74 16.51
CA THR A 133 -11.71 -1.03 15.32
C THR A 133 -11.38 0.44 15.53
N ASP A 134 -11.73 1.02 16.67
CA ASP A 134 -11.36 2.39 17.04
C ASP A 134 -9.89 2.46 17.51
N PHE A 135 -9.35 1.33 17.95
CA PHE A 135 -7.97 1.26 18.40
C PHE A 135 -6.99 1.16 17.23
N TRP A 136 -5.92 1.92 17.33
CA TRP A 136 -4.86 1.92 16.34
C TRP A 136 -4.34 0.51 16.08
N ARG A 137 -4.14 0.16 14.80
CA ARG A 137 -3.72 -1.15 14.27
C ARG A 137 -4.73 -2.31 14.45
N VAL A 138 -5.92 -2.09 14.98
CA VAL A 138 -6.98 -3.09 15.00
C VAL A 138 -7.95 -2.86 13.82
N GLY A 139 -7.72 -3.56 12.73
CA GLY A 139 -8.61 -3.52 11.57
C GLY A 139 -9.80 -4.49 11.70
N ARG A 140 -10.77 -4.37 10.79
CA ARG A 140 -11.98 -5.23 10.77
C ARG A 140 -11.69 -6.73 10.75
N GLY A 141 -10.56 -7.14 10.14
CA GLY A 141 -10.16 -8.55 10.10
C GLY A 141 -9.75 -9.07 11.48
N TYR A 142 -8.99 -8.26 12.22
CA TYR A 142 -8.60 -8.56 13.60
C TYR A 142 -9.81 -8.57 14.51
N ALA A 143 -10.62 -7.51 14.50
CA ALA A 143 -11.82 -7.41 15.32
C ALA A 143 -12.74 -8.63 15.11
N ARG A 144 -13.04 -9.00 13.87
CA ARG A 144 -13.89 -10.17 13.56
C ARG A 144 -13.33 -11.49 14.11
N LYS A 145 -12.00 -11.69 14.01
CA LYS A 145 -11.39 -12.91 14.55
C LYS A 145 -11.47 -12.94 16.08
N LEU A 146 -11.19 -11.81 16.74
CA LEU A 146 -11.26 -11.67 18.19
C LEU A 146 -12.70 -11.88 18.69
N GLU A 147 -13.66 -11.20 18.09
CA GLU A 147 -15.08 -11.29 18.44
C GLU A 147 -15.64 -12.70 18.28
N ALA A 148 -15.18 -13.45 17.27
CA ALA A 148 -15.55 -14.85 17.07
C ALA A 148 -15.10 -15.76 18.23
N HIS A 149 -14.08 -15.34 18.98
CA HIS A 149 -13.59 -16.03 20.19
C HIS A 149 -14.06 -15.34 21.49
N GLY A 150 -15.02 -14.40 21.43
CA GLY A 150 -15.55 -13.70 22.60
C GLY A 150 -14.66 -12.59 23.14
N LEU A 151 -13.56 -12.25 22.48
CA LEU A 151 -12.66 -11.15 22.83
C LEU A 151 -13.12 -9.86 22.14
N ALA A 152 -13.89 -9.03 22.86
CA ALA A 152 -14.56 -7.88 22.25
C ALA A 152 -13.99 -6.52 22.70
N THR A 153 -13.02 -6.52 23.61
CA THR A 153 -12.38 -5.32 24.17
C THR A 153 -10.88 -5.52 24.34
N MET A 154 -10.13 -4.41 24.45
CA MET A 154 -8.70 -4.48 24.74
C MET A 154 -8.43 -5.12 26.12
N GLY A 155 -9.32 -4.90 27.10
CA GLY A 155 -9.25 -5.57 28.39
C GLY A 155 -9.44 -7.08 28.32
N ASP A 156 -10.26 -7.59 27.37
CA ASP A 156 -10.39 -9.04 27.15
C ASP A 156 -9.11 -9.62 26.58
N ILE A 157 -8.48 -8.92 25.64
CA ILE A 157 -7.19 -9.33 25.05
C ILE A 157 -6.08 -9.35 26.10
N ALA A 158 -5.99 -8.29 26.91
CA ALA A 158 -5.02 -8.20 27.98
C ALA A 158 -5.19 -9.33 29.01
N ARG A 159 -6.42 -9.64 29.43
CA ARG A 159 -6.70 -10.76 30.33
C ARG A 159 -6.40 -12.11 29.69
N CYS A 160 -6.70 -12.27 28.40
CA CYS A 160 -6.37 -13.48 27.64
C CYS A 160 -4.86 -13.74 27.64
N SER A 161 -4.03 -12.69 27.47
CA SER A 161 -2.57 -12.85 27.39
C SER A 161 -1.88 -13.36 28.69
N ILE A 162 -2.57 -13.32 29.82
CA ILE A 162 -2.04 -13.80 31.11
C ILE A 162 -2.74 -15.06 31.63
N GLY A 163 -3.59 -15.69 30.81
CA GLY A 163 -4.24 -16.96 31.15
C GLY A 163 -3.24 -18.11 31.26
N CYS A 164 -3.56 -19.10 32.06
CA CYS A 164 -2.72 -20.28 32.23
C CYS A 164 -2.66 -21.13 30.94
N ALA A 165 -1.58 -21.88 30.74
CA ALA A 165 -1.36 -22.65 29.53
C ALA A 165 -2.42 -23.75 29.27
N ASP A 166 -3.10 -24.20 30.32
CA ASP A 166 -4.19 -25.19 30.25
C ASP A 166 -5.59 -24.58 30.08
N GLU A 167 -5.69 -23.24 30.11
CA GLU A 167 -6.94 -22.52 29.88
C GLU A 167 -7.16 -22.26 28.37
N TYR A 168 -8.43 -22.10 27.96
CA TYR A 168 -8.77 -21.75 26.59
C TYR A 168 -8.31 -20.33 26.21
N TYR A 169 -8.47 -19.40 27.14
CA TYR A 169 -8.02 -18.01 26.96
C TYR A 169 -6.62 -17.85 27.53
N ASN A 170 -5.64 -17.96 26.66
CA ASN A 170 -4.24 -17.80 26.99
C ASN A 170 -3.50 -17.12 25.83
N GLU A 171 -2.22 -16.88 25.97
CA GLU A 171 -1.37 -16.25 24.95
C GLU A 171 -1.32 -17.07 23.66
N ASP A 172 -1.27 -18.40 23.75
CA ASP A 172 -1.21 -19.31 22.58
C ASP A 172 -2.41 -19.12 21.65
N LEU A 173 -3.60 -18.84 22.20
CA LEU A 173 -4.78 -18.52 21.38
C LEU A 173 -4.55 -17.29 20.51
N LEU A 174 -3.93 -16.24 21.06
CA LEU A 174 -3.62 -15.01 20.33
C LEU A 174 -2.56 -15.26 19.25
N TYR A 175 -1.50 -16.02 19.57
CA TYR A 175 -0.49 -16.41 18.58
C TYR A 175 -1.05 -17.32 17.48
N LYS A 176 -1.95 -18.23 17.80
CA LYS A 176 -2.63 -19.06 16.81
C LYS A 176 -3.47 -18.23 15.82
N MET A 177 -4.08 -17.14 16.29
CA MET A 177 -4.89 -16.25 15.44
C MET A 177 -4.03 -15.31 14.58
N PHE A 178 -2.92 -14.78 15.11
CA PHE A 178 -2.22 -13.63 14.52
C PHE A 178 -0.72 -13.87 14.28
N GLY A 179 -0.17 -15.02 14.69
CA GLY A 179 1.26 -15.27 14.61
C GLY A 179 2.04 -14.24 15.44
N VAL A 180 3.23 -13.87 15.01
CA VAL A 180 4.09 -12.85 15.66
C VAL A 180 3.39 -11.50 15.87
N ASN A 181 2.39 -11.17 15.07
CA ASN A 181 1.63 -9.93 15.29
C ASN A 181 0.77 -9.94 16.57
N ALA A 182 0.65 -11.08 17.27
CA ALA A 182 0.03 -11.15 18.58
C ALA A 182 0.80 -10.34 19.63
N GLU A 183 2.13 -10.30 19.55
CA GLU A 183 2.98 -9.53 20.49
C GLU A 183 2.57 -8.05 20.51
N LEU A 184 2.53 -7.41 19.33
CA LEU A 184 2.12 -6.02 19.22
C LEU A 184 0.67 -5.79 19.72
N LEU A 185 -0.24 -6.73 19.44
CA LEU A 185 -1.62 -6.64 19.88
C LEU A 185 -1.73 -6.75 21.42
N ILE A 186 -0.96 -7.64 22.04
CA ILE A 186 -0.87 -7.81 23.49
C ILE A 186 -0.28 -6.56 24.14
N ASP A 187 0.84 -6.07 23.63
CA ASP A 187 1.47 -4.84 24.13
C ASP A 187 0.49 -3.66 24.09
N HIS A 188 -0.17 -3.45 22.97
CA HIS A 188 -1.20 -2.42 22.84
C HIS A 188 -2.39 -2.63 23.77
N ALA A 189 -2.80 -3.86 24.03
CA ALA A 189 -3.87 -4.15 24.99
C ALA A 189 -3.48 -3.75 26.42
N TRP A 190 -2.20 -3.84 26.76
CA TRP A 190 -1.65 -3.37 28.03
C TRP A 190 -1.33 -1.86 28.05
N GLY A 191 -1.37 -1.18 26.89
CA GLY A 191 -1.01 0.23 26.74
C GLY A 191 0.49 0.43 26.55
N TRP A 192 1.20 -0.58 26.12
CA TRP A 192 2.64 -0.56 25.91
C TRP A 192 2.99 -0.42 24.42
N GLU A 193 4.03 0.34 24.08
CA GLU A 193 4.61 0.45 22.74
C GLU A 193 6.09 0.75 22.88
N PRO A 194 6.96 -0.23 22.62
CA PRO A 194 8.40 -0.04 22.77
C PRO A 194 9.03 0.73 21.61
N CYS A 195 8.37 0.79 20.44
CA CYS A 195 8.90 1.44 19.25
C CYS A 195 9.00 2.95 19.44
N THR A 196 10.18 3.51 19.22
CA THR A 196 10.45 4.95 19.29
C THR A 196 10.50 5.57 17.88
N ILE A 197 10.48 6.91 17.81
CA ILE A 197 10.69 7.64 16.55
C ILE A 197 12.08 7.32 15.96
N ALA A 198 13.10 7.16 16.79
CA ALA A 198 14.44 6.78 16.37
C ALA A 198 14.45 5.38 15.72
N ASP A 199 13.74 4.40 16.28
CA ASP A 199 13.63 3.06 15.71
C ASP A 199 12.95 3.08 14.35
N ILE A 200 11.86 3.86 14.20
CA ILE A 200 11.18 4.03 12.91
C ILE A 200 12.13 4.60 11.86
N LYS A 201 12.94 5.59 12.21
CA LYS A 201 13.88 6.21 11.29
C LYS A 201 15.08 5.32 10.94
N ALA A 202 15.52 4.49 11.87
CA ALA A 202 16.58 3.53 11.65
C ALA A 202 16.13 2.29 10.86
N TYR A 203 14.80 2.00 10.82
CA TYR A 203 14.28 0.82 10.19
C TYR A 203 14.52 0.79 8.69
N LYS A 204 15.13 -0.27 8.21
CA LYS A 204 15.32 -0.57 6.79
C LYS A 204 14.49 -1.82 6.46
N PRO A 205 13.44 -1.72 5.64
CA PRO A 205 12.63 -2.89 5.29
C PRO A 205 13.47 -3.92 4.52
N ALA A 206 13.31 -5.19 4.90
CA ALA A 206 14.03 -6.31 4.27
C ALA A 206 13.52 -6.63 2.86
N GLY A 207 12.29 -6.27 2.55
CA GLY A 207 11.69 -6.49 1.23
C GLY A 207 11.13 -5.20 0.66
N HIS A 208 11.32 -5.01 -0.63
CA HIS A 208 10.81 -3.84 -1.31
C HIS A 208 9.84 -4.24 -2.42
N SER A 209 8.75 -3.50 -2.53
CA SER A 209 7.84 -3.57 -3.66
C SER A 209 7.45 -2.16 -4.08
N LEU A 210 7.25 -1.96 -5.38
CA LEU A 210 6.64 -0.77 -5.94
C LEU A 210 5.30 -1.13 -6.53
N SER A 211 4.29 -0.32 -6.29
CA SER A 211 2.96 -0.57 -6.84
C SER A 211 2.34 0.70 -7.41
N SER A 212 1.59 0.51 -8.48
CA SER A 212 0.76 1.54 -9.09
C SER A 212 -0.69 1.05 -9.10
N GLY A 213 -1.59 1.77 -8.42
CA GLY A 213 -3.01 1.43 -8.32
C GLY A 213 -3.89 2.52 -8.89
N GLN A 214 -4.98 2.13 -9.56
CA GLN A 214 -5.98 3.05 -10.09
C GLN A 214 -7.39 2.52 -9.83
N VAL A 215 -8.26 3.40 -9.32
CA VAL A 215 -9.71 3.21 -9.35
C VAL A 215 -10.25 4.05 -10.50
N LEU A 216 -10.86 3.40 -11.46
CA LEU A 216 -11.37 4.07 -12.66
C LEU A 216 -12.62 4.91 -12.31
N THR A 217 -12.84 5.99 -13.03
CA THR A 217 -14.03 6.86 -12.83
C THR A 217 -15.33 6.16 -13.20
N GLY A 218 -15.29 5.28 -14.21
CA GLY A 218 -16.37 4.39 -14.64
C GLY A 218 -15.87 2.97 -14.85
N PRO A 219 -16.77 1.99 -15.02
CA PRO A 219 -16.40 0.66 -15.45
C PRO A 219 -15.92 0.67 -16.89
N VAL A 220 -14.99 -0.22 -17.22
CA VAL A 220 -14.46 -0.40 -18.57
C VAL A 220 -14.49 -1.87 -18.98
N GLY A 221 -14.51 -2.13 -20.27
CA GLY A 221 -14.41 -3.47 -20.83
C GLY A 221 -12.98 -4.04 -20.76
N PHE A 222 -12.83 -5.28 -21.21
CA PHE A 222 -11.58 -6.04 -21.14
C PHE A 222 -10.42 -5.36 -21.90
N ASP A 223 -10.65 -4.91 -23.13
CA ASP A 223 -9.58 -4.35 -23.98
C ASP A 223 -9.10 -2.98 -23.47
N ALA A 224 -10.03 -2.12 -23.04
CA ALA A 224 -9.68 -0.86 -22.38
C ALA A 224 -8.91 -1.10 -21.08
N ALA A 225 -9.32 -2.07 -20.25
CA ALA A 225 -8.61 -2.42 -19.02
C ALA A 225 -7.19 -2.93 -19.33
N ARG A 226 -7.01 -3.74 -20.38
CA ARG A 226 -5.70 -4.21 -20.84
C ARG A 226 -4.79 -3.07 -21.24
N LEU A 227 -5.30 -2.10 -22.02
CA LEU A 227 -4.57 -0.90 -22.40
C LEU A 227 -4.09 -0.14 -21.17
N ILE A 228 -4.98 0.14 -20.23
CA ILE A 228 -4.65 0.86 -18.97
C ILE A 228 -3.60 0.11 -18.16
N VAL A 229 -3.68 -1.22 -18.06
CA VAL A 229 -2.67 -2.04 -17.36
C VAL A 229 -1.30 -1.90 -18.01
N ARG A 230 -1.21 -1.87 -19.34
CA ARG A 230 0.05 -1.65 -20.08
C ARG A 230 0.62 -0.26 -19.83
N GLU A 231 -0.21 0.79 -19.81
CA GLU A 231 0.22 2.14 -19.42
C GLU A 231 0.75 2.20 -17.98
N MET A 232 0.10 1.47 -17.08
CA MET A 232 0.52 1.38 -15.68
C MET A 232 1.85 0.63 -15.52
N ALA A 233 2.05 -0.45 -16.28
CA ALA A 233 3.29 -1.22 -16.29
C ALA A 233 4.46 -0.40 -16.88
N ASP A 234 4.22 0.37 -17.94
CA ASP A 234 5.18 1.31 -18.49
C ASP A 234 5.63 2.36 -17.49
N THR A 235 4.67 2.99 -16.81
CA THR A 235 4.96 3.98 -15.76
C THR A 235 5.75 3.34 -14.61
N LEU A 236 5.37 2.15 -14.17
CA LEU A 236 6.03 1.43 -13.08
C LEU A 236 7.47 1.07 -13.45
N SER A 237 7.75 0.69 -14.69
CA SER A 237 9.12 0.43 -15.16
C SER A 237 10.01 1.68 -15.14
N LEU A 238 9.46 2.84 -15.48
CA LEU A 238 10.16 4.13 -15.33
C LEU A 238 10.41 4.49 -13.87
N ASP A 239 9.46 4.18 -12.96
CA ASP A 239 9.65 4.40 -11.51
C ASP A 239 10.76 3.49 -10.94
N LEU A 240 10.91 2.25 -11.44
CA LEU A 240 12.03 1.36 -11.09
C LEU A 240 13.37 1.98 -11.52
N VAL A 241 13.47 2.44 -12.76
CA VAL A 241 14.70 3.11 -13.27
C VAL A 241 15.01 4.38 -12.48
N ALA A 242 13.98 5.19 -12.18
CA ALA A 242 14.17 6.42 -11.41
C ALA A 242 14.69 6.18 -9.99
N LYS A 243 14.46 4.99 -9.43
CA LYS A 243 14.93 4.56 -8.11
C LYS A 243 16.20 3.70 -8.16
N GLY A 244 16.72 3.39 -9.34
CA GLY A 244 17.91 2.55 -9.52
C GLY A 244 17.70 1.11 -9.04
N VAL A 245 16.51 0.53 -9.27
CA VAL A 245 16.16 -0.81 -8.79
C VAL A 245 15.55 -1.67 -9.90
N LYS A 246 15.62 -2.99 -9.74
CA LYS A 246 15.11 -4.00 -10.66
C LYS A 246 14.09 -4.90 -9.94
N ALA A 247 13.05 -5.33 -10.64
CA ALA A 247 12.02 -6.22 -10.13
C ALA A 247 12.30 -7.67 -10.52
N GLY A 248 12.21 -8.60 -9.57
CA GLY A 248 12.30 -10.05 -9.81
C GLY A 248 10.94 -10.68 -10.10
N ARG A 249 9.84 -9.99 -9.80
CA ARG A 249 8.46 -10.49 -9.97
C ARG A 249 7.52 -9.34 -10.31
N VAL A 250 6.51 -9.61 -11.12
CA VAL A 250 5.40 -8.70 -11.34
C VAL A 250 4.09 -9.33 -10.87
N GLY A 251 3.23 -8.51 -10.27
CA GLY A 251 1.91 -8.89 -9.80
C GLY A 251 0.83 -8.01 -10.40
N LEU A 252 -0.36 -8.56 -10.54
CA LEU A 252 -1.54 -7.87 -11.04
C LEU A 252 -2.76 -8.21 -10.19
N MET A 253 -3.53 -7.19 -9.82
CA MET A 253 -4.86 -7.33 -9.25
C MET A 253 -5.86 -6.52 -10.09
N VAL A 254 -6.93 -7.19 -10.51
CA VAL A 254 -8.02 -6.60 -11.28
C VAL A 254 -9.32 -6.75 -10.49
N GLY A 255 -9.86 -5.64 -10.03
CA GLY A 255 -11.15 -5.59 -9.34
C GLY A 255 -12.27 -5.26 -10.32
N TYR A 256 -13.31 -6.07 -10.27
CA TYR A 256 -14.48 -5.93 -11.15
C TYR A 256 -15.50 -4.93 -10.61
N ASP A 257 -16.34 -4.41 -11.48
CA ASP A 257 -17.44 -3.53 -11.12
C ASP A 257 -18.67 -4.34 -10.67
N THR A 258 -19.41 -3.78 -9.72
CA THR A 258 -20.67 -4.35 -9.22
C THR A 258 -21.72 -4.47 -10.32
N ALA A 259 -21.65 -3.63 -11.35
CA ALA A 259 -22.53 -3.67 -12.52
C ALA A 259 -22.43 -4.98 -13.31
N SER A 260 -21.32 -5.71 -13.21
CA SER A 260 -21.21 -7.06 -13.78
C SER A 260 -22.20 -8.07 -13.20
N LEU A 261 -22.73 -7.84 -11.99
CA LEU A 261 -23.76 -8.69 -11.35
C LEU A 261 -25.12 -8.00 -11.25
N ASP A 262 -25.15 -6.67 -11.38
CA ASP A 262 -26.36 -5.86 -11.30
C ASP A 262 -26.29 -4.69 -12.30
N PRO A 263 -26.69 -4.90 -13.56
CA PRO A 263 -26.61 -3.89 -14.63
C PRO A 263 -27.34 -2.57 -14.32
N LYS A 264 -28.32 -2.58 -13.40
CA LYS A 264 -29.05 -1.36 -12.98
C LYS A 264 -28.13 -0.36 -12.26
N ARG A 265 -26.92 -0.78 -11.84
CA ARG A 265 -25.90 0.09 -11.21
C ARG A 265 -25.09 0.90 -12.21
N LEU A 266 -25.22 0.62 -13.51
CA LEU A 266 -24.62 1.46 -14.53
C LEU A 266 -25.26 2.85 -14.56
N GLY A 267 -24.43 3.88 -14.72
CA GLY A 267 -24.90 5.24 -14.93
C GLY A 267 -25.78 5.37 -16.20
N LYS A 268 -26.58 6.43 -16.28
CA LYS A 268 -27.46 6.67 -17.44
C LYS A 268 -26.67 6.90 -18.73
N ASP A 269 -25.51 7.55 -18.62
CA ASP A 269 -24.69 8.00 -19.75
C ASP A 269 -23.60 6.99 -20.16
N VAL A 270 -23.76 5.70 -19.80
CA VAL A 270 -22.81 4.64 -20.17
C VAL A 270 -23.13 4.12 -21.57
N SER A 271 -22.09 3.80 -22.36
CA SER A 271 -22.22 3.29 -23.72
C SER A 271 -23.09 2.01 -23.80
N ALA A 272 -23.69 1.80 -24.98
CA ALA A 272 -24.50 0.61 -25.25
C ALA A 272 -23.68 -0.68 -25.09
N ASP A 273 -22.40 -0.66 -25.49
CA ASP A 273 -21.51 -1.82 -25.42
C ASP A 273 -21.26 -2.24 -23.96
N LEU A 274 -21.00 -1.28 -23.04
CA LEU A 274 -20.80 -1.59 -21.64
C LEU A 274 -22.08 -2.10 -20.97
N LYS A 275 -23.27 -1.62 -21.41
CA LYS A 275 -24.56 -2.15 -20.95
C LYS A 275 -24.74 -3.60 -21.41
N ALA A 276 -24.47 -3.90 -22.67
CA ALA A 276 -24.54 -5.26 -23.20
C ALA A 276 -23.57 -6.21 -22.49
N ILE A 277 -22.34 -5.78 -22.19
CA ILE A 277 -21.36 -6.56 -21.42
C ILE A 277 -21.93 -6.83 -20.01
N ALA A 278 -22.47 -5.84 -19.32
CA ALA A 278 -23.02 -6.00 -17.98
C ALA A 278 -24.22 -6.96 -17.95
N GLU A 279 -25.16 -6.84 -18.92
CA GLU A 279 -26.31 -7.73 -19.04
C GLU A 279 -25.88 -9.17 -19.35
N HIS A 280 -24.93 -9.35 -20.26
CA HIS A 280 -24.35 -10.66 -20.54
C HIS A 280 -23.66 -11.27 -19.32
N ALA A 281 -22.84 -10.47 -18.62
CA ALA A 281 -22.16 -10.91 -17.41
C ALA A 281 -23.16 -11.33 -16.32
N ALA A 282 -24.18 -10.52 -16.06
CA ALA A 282 -25.20 -10.83 -15.04
C ALA A 282 -25.97 -12.12 -15.34
N ALA A 283 -26.15 -12.45 -16.62
CA ALA A 283 -26.82 -13.66 -17.06
C ALA A 283 -25.93 -14.92 -17.08
N THR A 284 -24.63 -14.77 -17.28
CA THR A 284 -23.72 -15.90 -17.58
C THR A 284 -22.59 -16.11 -16.56
N TYR A 285 -22.38 -15.17 -15.61
CA TYR A 285 -21.29 -15.30 -14.65
C TYR A 285 -21.63 -16.28 -13.54
N ASP A 286 -20.86 -17.33 -13.47
CA ASP A 286 -20.95 -18.45 -12.52
C ASP A 286 -19.76 -18.53 -11.55
N GLY A 287 -18.84 -17.55 -11.64
CA GLY A 287 -17.63 -17.51 -10.84
C GLY A 287 -17.85 -17.03 -9.40
N PRO A 288 -16.77 -16.99 -8.61
CA PRO A 288 -16.84 -16.64 -7.20
C PRO A 288 -17.22 -15.17 -6.98
N VAL A 289 -18.12 -14.94 -6.01
CA VAL A 289 -18.62 -13.63 -5.63
C VAL A 289 -18.17 -13.30 -4.21
N SER A 290 -17.80 -12.06 -3.97
CA SER A 290 -17.49 -11.50 -2.65
C SER A 290 -18.49 -10.39 -2.27
N ILE A 291 -18.51 -10.05 -0.98
CA ILE A 291 -19.27 -8.91 -0.47
C ILE A 291 -18.29 -7.77 -0.21
N ASP A 292 -18.53 -6.61 -0.79
CA ASP A 292 -17.71 -5.44 -0.56
C ASP A 292 -18.03 -4.78 0.81
N ARG A 293 -17.26 -3.73 1.17
CA ARG A 293 -17.45 -3.00 2.43
C ARG A 293 -18.82 -2.33 2.60
N TYR A 294 -19.58 -2.21 1.51
CA TYR A 294 -20.94 -1.62 1.50
C TYR A 294 -22.02 -2.70 1.46
N GLY A 295 -21.68 -3.97 1.64
CA GLY A 295 -22.62 -5.08 1.58
C GLY A 295 -23.05 -5.47 0.17
N ARG A 296 -22.38 -4.98 -0.89
CA ARG A 296 -22.75 -5.26 -2.28
C ARG A 296 -22.04 -6.51 -2.80
N ARG A 297 -22.76 -7.30 -3.56
CA ARG A 297 -22.18 -8.43 -4.29
C ARG A 297 -21.27 -7.91 -5.42
N VAL A 298 -20.08 -8.45 -5.52
CA VAL A 298 -19.10 -8.12 -6.57
C VAL A 298 -18.33 -9.37 -6.96
N PRO A 299 -18.00 -9.60 -8.25
CA PRO A 299 -17.15 -10.71 -8.63
C PRO A 299 -15.82 -10.64 -7.87
N LYS A 300 -15.32 -11.80 -7.43
CA LYS A 300 -14.03 -11.85 -6.71
C LYS A 300 -12.92 -11.27 -7.61
N PRO A 301 -12.06 -10.38 -7.10
CA PRO A 301 -10.97 -9.82 -7.89
C PRO A 301 -10.05 -10.91 -8.46
N ALA A 302 -9.64 -10.74 -9.71
CA ALA A 302 -8.59 -11.54 -10.29
C ALA A 302 -7.23 -11.09 -9.75
N THR A 303 -6.42 -12.03 -9.24
CA THR A 303 -5.09 -11.75 -8.70
C THR A 303 -4.11 -12.79 -9.18
N GLY A 304 -2.90 -12.37 -9.50
CA GLY A 304 -1.83 -13.26 -9.90
C GLY A 304 -0.47 -12.58 -9.85
N SER A 305 0.57 -13.39 -9.96
CA SER A 305 1.94 -12.90 -10.09
C SER A 305 2.76 -13.84 -10.97
N ILE A 306 3.78 -13.31 -11.63
CA ILE A 306 4.71 -14.06 -12.47
C ILE A 306 6.14 -13.66 -12.09
N ALA A 307 7.01 -14.64 -11.90
CA ALA A 307 8.43 -14.38 -11.72
C ALA A 307 9.05 -13.99 -13.09
N LEU A 308 9.93 -13.01 -13.06
CA LEU A 308 10.71 -12.64 -14.22
C LEU A 308 11.93 -13.58 -14.33
N PRO A 309 12.35 -13.99 -15.52
CA PRO A 309 13.52 -14.86 -15.69
C PRO A 309 14.78 -14.29 -15.02
N GLU A 310 14.93 -12.96 -15.12
CA GLU A 310 15.97 -12.19 -14.44
C GLU A 310 15.37 -10.89 -13.90
N PRO A 311 15.87 -10.39 -12.75
CA PRO A 311 15.46 -9.09 -12.24
C PRO A 311 15.75 -7.98 -13.25
N THR A 312 14.73 -7.17 -13.58
CA THR A 312 14.82 -6.17 -14.64
C THR A 312 13.98 -4.92 -14.33
N SER A 313 14.38 -3.79 -14.92
CA SER A 313 13.59 -2.56 -15.02
C SER A 313 13.17 -2.26 -16.47
N ALA A 314 13.50 -3.13 -17.42
CA ALA A 314 13.19 -2.95 -18.84
C ALA A 314 11.66 -2.94 -19.06
N THR A 315 11.17 -1.87 -19.67
CA THR A 315 9.74 -1.66 -19.96
C THR A 315 9.18 -2.79 -20.81
N SER A 316 9.91 -3.23 -21.84
CA SER A 316 9.50 -4.31 -22.73
C SER A 316 9.20 -5.59 -21.96
N ARG A 317 10.13 -6.05 -21.12
CA ARG A 317 10.00 -7.29 -20.35
C ARG A 317 8.88 -7.20 -19.30
N ILE A 318 8.76 -6.05 -18.61
CA ILE A 318 7.71 -5.84 -17.60
C ILE A 318 6.33 -5.80 -18.24
N CYS A 319 6.17 -5.03 -19.32
CA CYS A 319 4.88 -4.94 -20.04
C CYS A 319 4.45 -6.28 -20.62
N ASP A 320 5.37 -7.05 -21.22
CA ASP A 320 5.06 -8.38 -21.76
C ASP A 320 4.64 -9.37 -20.67
N ALA A 321 5.32 -9.36 -19.51
CA ALA A 321 4.97 -10.21 -18.40
C ALA A 321 3.61 -9.86 -17.78
N VAL A 322 3.33 -8.56 -17.60
CA VAL A 322 2.05 -8.06 -17.09
C VAL A 322 0.92 -8.35 -18.08
N ASP A 323 1.15 -8.19 -19.37
CA ASP A 323 0.17 -8.48 -20.43
C ASP A 323 -0.19 -9.98 -20.48
N LYS A 324 0.81 -10.86 -20.44
CA LYS A 324 0.60 -12.32 -20.32
C LYS A 324 -0.21 -12.67 -19.08
N LEU A 325 0.13 -12.06 -17.92
CA LEU A 325 -0.59 -12.27 -16.68
C LEU A 325 -2.04 -11.79 -16.79
N PHE A 326 -2.28 -10.61 -17.33
CA PHE A 326 -3.63 -10.08 -17.57
C PHE A 326 -4.48 -11.05 -18.41
N LEU A 327 -3.94 -11.51 -19.53
CA LEU A 327 -4.64 -12.45 -20.43
C LEU A 327 -4.96 -13.79 -19.76
N SER A 328 -4.17 -14.21 -18.77
CA SER A 328 -4.33 -15.50 -18.10
C SER A 328 -5.33 -15.48 -16.94
N ILE A 329 -5.50 -14.33 -16.26
CA ILE A 329 -6.31 -14.27 -15.02
C ILE A 329 -7.61 -13.49 -15.17
N VAL A 330 -7.74 -12.59 -16.15
CA VAL A 330 -8.89 -11.68 -16.23
C VAL A 330 -10.04 -12.30 -17.01
N ASP A 331 -11.23 -12.32 -16.43
CA ASP A 331 -12.44 -12.78 -17.10
C ASP A 331 -12.95 -11.71 -18.08
N ARG A 332 -12.99 -12.06 -19.35
CA ARG A 332 -13.39 -11.16 -20.45
C ARG A 332 -14.87 -10.73 -20.40
N ARG A 333 -15.70 -11.48 -19.68
CA ARG A 333 -17.13 -11.21 -19.54
C ARG A 333 -17.42 -10.05 -18.58
N LEU A 334 -16.45 -9.65 -17.74
CA LEU A 334 -16.69 -8.76 -16.62
C LEU A 334 -16.19 -7.34 -16.89
N LEU A 335 -16.92 -6.39 -16.33
CA LEU A 335 -16.51 -4.99 -16.30
C LEU A 335 -15.48 -4.75 -15.21
N VAL A 336 -14.41 -4.03 -15.55
CA VAL A 336 -13.29 -3.72 -14.66
C VAL A 336 -13.48 -2.34 -14.03
N ARG A 337 -13.15 -2.22 -12.73
CA ARG A 337 -13.25 -0.96 -11.96
C ARG A 337 -11.96 -0.56 -11.26
N ARG A 338 -11.13 -1.52 -10.91
CA ARG A 338 -9.88 -1.27 -10.18
C ARG A 338 -8.74 -2.06 -10.78
N LEU A 339 -7.60 -1.43 -10.91
CA LEU A 339 -6.36 -2.03 -11.40
C LEU A 339 -5.24 -1.74 -10.42
N ASN A 340 -4.37 -2.72 -10.19
CA ASN A 340 -3.15 -2.53 -9.42
C ASN A 340 -2.05 -3.41 -10.01
N VAL A 341 -0.95 -2.77 -10.40
CA VAL A 341 0.26 -3.43 -10.91
C VAL A 341 1.35 -3.31 -9.86
N VAL A 342 2.04 -4.40 -9.58
CA VAL A 342 3.06 -4.48 -8.54
C VAL A 342 4.36 -5.01 -9.12
N ALA A 343 5.46 -4.32 -8.84
CA ALA A 343 6.80 -4.83 -8.98
C ALA A 343 7.25 -5.32 -7.59
N ALA A 344 7.51 -6.61 -7.47
CA ALA A 344 7.94 -7.26 -6.23
C ALA A 344 9.34 -7.85 -6.38
N ASP A 345 9.92 -8.30 -5.26
CA ASP A 345 11.29 -8.77 -5.19
C ASP A 345 12.26 -7.72 -5.79
N VAL A 346 12.07 -6.48 -5.34
CA VAL A 346 12.80 -5.32 -5.87
C VAL A 346 14.17 -5.21 -5.21
N LEU A 347 15.22 -5.16 -6.02
CA LEU A 347 16.62 -5.18 -5.59
C LEU A 347 17.41 -4.07 -6.27
N THR A 348 18.42 -3.52 -5.56
CA THR A 348 19.46 -2.68 -6.15
C THR A 348 20.49 -3.55 -6.90
N ASP A 349 21.29 -2.93 -7.75
CA ASP A 349 22.38 -3.65 -8.44
C ASP A 349 23.40 -4.27 -7.47
N GLU A 350 23.68 -3.60 -6.35
CA GLU A 350 24.54 -4.11 -5.28
C GLU A 350 23.94 -5.38 -4.64
N GLN A 351 22.67 -5.35 -4.28
CA GLN A 351 21.98 -6.52 -3.72
C GLN A 351 21.87 -7.68 -4.71
N LEU A 352 21.76 -7.39 -6.00
CA LEU A 352 21.77 -8.42 -7.05
C LEU A 352 23.14 -9.08 -7.15
N GLU A 353 24.20 -8.33 -7.08
CA GLU A 353 25.57 -8.84 -7.12
C GLU A 353 25.89 -9.67 -5.86
N GLU A 354 25.50 -9.20 -4.68
CA GLU A 354 25.60 -9.96 -3.44
C GLU A 354 24.88 -11.31 -3.52
N ARG A 355 23.65 -11.33 -4.07
CA ARG A 355 22.90 -12.58 -4.29
C ARG A 355 23.58 -13.53 -5.29
N ARG A 356 24.15 -12.98 -6.36
CA ARG A 356 24.89 -13.79 -7.34
C ARG A 356 26.13 -14.41 -6.71
N GLN A 357 26.88 -13.64 -5.91
CA GLN A 357 28.05 -14.14 -5.21
C GLN A 357 27.68 -15.18 -4.14
N ALA A 358 26.61 -14.98 -3.39
CA ALA A 358 26.08 -15.94 -2.43
C ALA A 358 25.67 -17.26 -3.13
N ALA A 359 24.91 -17.16 -4.23
CA ALA A 359 24.52 -18.33 -5.02
C ALA A 359 25.71 -19.08 -5.66
N ALA A 360 26.74 -18.34 -6.09
CA ALA A 360 27.97 -18.95 -6.61
C ALA A 360 28.84 -19.62 -5.54
N SER A 361 28.71 -19.16 -4.28
CA SER A 361 29.42 -19.76 -3.12
C SER A 361 28.64 -20.91 -2.48
N GLU A 362 27.38 -21.10 -2.80
CA GLU A 362 26.57 -22.22 -2.34
C GLU A 362 27.03 -23.49 -3.07
N TYR A 363 27.77 -24.33 -2.36
CA TYR A 363 28.29 -25.59 -2.88
C TYR A 363 27.15 -26.54 -3.24
N THR A 364 26.84 -26.62 -4.51
CA THR A 364 25.90 -27.62 -5.01
C THR A 364 26.59 -28.96 -4.92
N GLN A 365 26.21 -29.83 -3.96
CA GLN A 365 26.73 -31.18 -3.86
C GLN A 365 26.43 -31.88 -5.20
N PRO A 366 27.46 -32.33 -5.97
CA PRO A 366 27.21 -33.05 -7.21
C PRO A 366 26.41 -34.30 -6.91
N ASP A 367 25.36 -34.54 -7.67
CA ASP A 367 24.63 -35.81 -7.59
C ASP A 367 25.57 -36.93 -7.99
N LEU A 368 25.97 -37.76 -7.02
CA LEU A 368 26.90 -38.88 -7.21
C LEU A 368 26.35 -39.89 -8.25
N PHE A 369 25.03 -39.93 -8.43
CA PHE A 369 24.38 -40.84 -9.37
C PHE A 369 24.34 -40.28 -10.79
N ALA A 370 24.24 -38.95 -10.98
CA ALA A 370 24.33 -38.32 -12.29
C ALA A 370 25.71 -38.50 -12.95
N ALA A 371 26.77 -38.62 -12.14
CA ALA A 371 28.13 -38.93 -12.62
C ALA A 371 28.32 -40.40 -13.03
N MET A 372 27.45 -41.32 -12.62
CA MET A 372 27.51 -42.76 -12.97
C MET A 372 26.62 -43.11 -14.17
N GLU A 373 25.72 -42.25 -14.62
CA GLU A 373 24.83 -42.47 -15.76
C GLU A 373 25.34 -41.87 -17.08
N ALA A 374 26.54 -41.32 -17.11
CA ALA A 374 27.14 -40.86 -18.36
C ALA A 374 27.53 -42.08 -19.23
N PRO A 375 26.87 -42.35 -20.36
CA PRO A 375 27.25 -43.45 -21.23
C PRO A 375 28.60 -43.15 -21.86
N VAL A 376 29.57 -44.03 -21.63
CA VAL A 376 30.81 -44.12 -22.40
C VAL A 376 30.45 -44.70 -23.74
N ASP A 377 30.09 -43.89 -24.70
CA ASP A 377 30.25 -44.28 -26.10
C ASP A 377 30.33 -43.07 -27.07
N SER A 378 31.35 -43.19 -27.85
CA SER A 378 31.82 -42.49 -28.98
C SER A 378 30.77 -41.95 -29.97
N ALA A 379 31.15 -40.80 -30.52
CA ALA A 379 30.77 -40.26 -31.86
C ALA A 379 29.62 -39.22 -31.85
N SER A 380 29.99 -38.00 -31.90
CA SER A 380 29.86 -37.07 -33.02
C SER A 380 30.13 -35.62 -32.57
N ALA A 381 31.02 -34.95 -33.27
CA ALA A 381 31.44 -33.59 -33.02
C ALA A 381 30.31 -32.55 -33.16
N ASP A 382 29.16 -32.94 -33.71
CA ASP A 382 28.04 -32.03 -33.98
C ASP A 382 27.11 -31.76 -32.80
N ALA A 383 27.16 -32.61 -31.73
CA ALA A 383 26.39 -32.42 -30.51
C ALA A 383 27.07 -31.44 -29.53
N ALA A 384 28.40 -31.37 -29.57
CA ALA A 384 29.19 -30.46 -28.74
C ALA A 384 29.09 -28.97 -29.16
N GLU A 385 28.88 -28.71 -30.46
CA GLU A 385 28.63 -27.36 -30.94
C GLU A 385 27.24 -26.80 -30.54
N CYS A 386 26.24 -27.68 -30.45
CA CYS A 386 24.88 -27.29 -30.03
C CYS A 386 24.77 -27.05 -28.53
N GLU A 387 25.55 -27.74 -27.71
CA GLU A 387 25.64 -27.56 -26.25
C GLU A 387 26.55 -26.36 -25.89
N ALA A 388 27.62 -26.15 -26.66
CA ALA A 388 28.47 -24.97 -26.53
C ALA A 388 27.72 -23.66 -26.91
N MET A 389 26.79 -23.71 -27.83
CA MET A 389 25.92 -22.56 -28.14
C MET A 389 24.86 -22.31 -27.05
N ARG A 390 24.44 -23.31 -26.29
CA ARG A 390 23.53 -23.16 -25.15
C ARG A 390 24.22 -22.70 -23.87
N SER A 391 25.47 -23.05 -23.67
CA SER A 391 26.27 -22.64 -22.50
C SER A 391 26.98 -21.31 -22.67
N ALA A 392 27.09 -20.79 -23.89
CA ALA A 392 27.68 -19.49 -24.17
C ALA A 392 26.73 -18.30 -23.90
N ASP A 393 25.43 -18.56 -23.66
CA ASP A 393 24.45 -17.52 -23.34
C ASP A 393 24.18 -17.35 -21.83
N GLY A 394 25.00 -17.97 -20.98
CA GLY A 394 24.95 -17.91 -19.53
C GLY A 394 25.80 -16.81 -18.88
N GLY A 395 26.32 -15.89 -19.63
CA GLY A 395 27.03 -14.71 -19.14
C GLY A 395 26.15 -13.46 -19.26
N SER A 396 25.45 -13.10 -18.19
CA SER A 396 24.74 -11.83 -18.04
C SER A 396 25.72 -10.64 -18.16
N LYS A 397 26.02 -10.24 -19.38
CA LYS A 397 26.23 -8.84 -19.75
C LYS A 397 24.93 -8.40 -20.37
N ASP A 398 24.33 -7.29 -19.84
CA ASP A 398 23.16 -6.66 -20.45
C ASP A 398 23.36 -6.66 -21.95
N SER A 399 22.42 -7.27 -22.68
CA SER A 399 22.54 -7.34 -24.14
C SER A 399 22.57 -5.89 -24.66
N PRO A 400 23.26 -5.59 -25.79
CA PRO A 400 23.30 -4.23 -26.36
C PRO A 400 21.91 -3.60 -26.52
N ARG A 401 20.87 -4.41 -26.54
CA ARG A 401 19.46 -4.02 -26.57
C ARG A 401 18.93 -3.57 -25.20
N GLY A 402 19.38 -4.21 -24.11
CA GLY A 402 19.01 -3.85 -22.72
C GLY A 402 19.60 -2.50 -22.32
N ASP A 403 20.86 -2.27 -22.65
CA ASP A 403 21.55 -1.00 -22.38
C ASP A 403 20.93 0.16 -23.17
N ALA A 404 20.56 -0.06 -24.43
CA ALA A 404 19.89 0.93 -25.25
C ALA A 404 18.49 1.28 -24.70
N GLU A 405 17.72 0.29 -24.22
CA GLU A 405 16.41 0.50 -23.60
C GLU A 405 16.56 1.29 -22.29
N LEU A 406 17.51 0.94 -21.43
CA LEU A 406 17.79 1.65 -20.18
C LEU A 406 18.16 3.10 -20.45
N HIS A 407 19.04 3.36 -21.40
CA HIS A 407 19.45 4.72 -21.78
C HIS A 407 18.26 5.54 -22.31
N MET A 408 17.39 4.93 -23.11
CA MET A 408 16.15 5.55 -23.57
C MET A 408 15.22 5.88 -22.40
N GLN A 409 15.02 4.96 -21.43
CA GLN A 409 14.21 5.19 -20.25
C GLN A 409 14.76 6.34 -19.39
N GLN A 410 16.08 6.43 -19.21
CA GLN A 410 16.73 7.54 -18.49
C GLN A 410 16.47 8.87 -19.20
N THR A 411 16.64 8.91 -20.52
CA THR A 411 16.38 10.11 -21.33
C THR A 411 14.91 10.54 -21.21
N LEU A 412 13.95 9.59 -21.27
CA LEU A 412 12.53 9.87 -21.05
C LEU A 412 12.25 10.46 -19.67
N LEU A 413 12.91 9.93 -18.63
CA LEU A 413 12.79 10.47 -17.26
C LEU A 413 13.30 11.90 -17.16
N ASP A 414 14.44 12.22 -17.76
CA ASP A 414 15.01 13.56 -17.74
C ASP A 414 14.13 14.57 -18.48
N ILE A 415 13.57 14.20 -19.62
CA ILE A 415 12.60 15.02 -20.34
C ILE A 415 11.35 15.25 -19.47
N LYS A 416 10.79 14.19 -18.88
CA LYS A 416 9.60 14.28 -18.00
C LYS A 416 9.86 15.09 -16.73
N ARG A 417 11.07 15.03 -16.16
CA ARG A 417 11.46 15.86 -15.01
C ARG A 417 11.57 17.33 -15.37
N LYS A 418 12.14 17.64 -16.53
CA LYS A 418 12.41 19.01 -16.97
C LYS A 418 11.15 19.71 -17.51
N PHE A 419 10.30 18.99 -18.25
CA PHE A 419 9.20 19.59 -19.01
C PHE A 419 7.80 19.12 -18.53
N GLY A 420 7.74 18.24 -17.52
CA GLY A 420 6.51 17.69 -16.98
C GLY A 420 6.18 16.28 -17.49
N ARG A 421 5.37 15.54 -16.73
CA ARG A 421 5.09 14.12 -16.97
C ARG A 421 4.43 13.82 -18.34
N ASN A 422 3.70 14.78 -18.91
CA ASN A 422 3.01 14.63 -20.20
C ASN A 422 3.79 15.27 -21.37
N SER A 423 5.03 15.73 -21.18
CA SER A 423 5.83 16.33 -22.24
C SER A 423 6.22 15.35 -23.34
N ILE A 424 6.31 14.08 -22.99
CA ILE A 424 6.52 12.98 -23.93
C ILE A 424 5.63 11.80 -23.50
N ILE A 425 4.82 11.30 -24.42
CA ILE A 425 3.87 10.21 -24.23
C ILE A 425 4.05 9.15 -25.31
N LYS A 426 3.65 7.92 -25.02
CA LYS A 426 3.63 6.83 -25.99
C LYS A 426 2.35 6.87 -26.84
N ALA A 427 2.37 6.28 -28.00
CA ALA A 427 1.19 6.22 -28.89
C ALA A 427 -0.02 5.58 -28.20
N MET A 428 0.21 4.60 -27.31
CA MET A 428 -0.87 3.96 -26.55
C MET A 428 -1.61 4.93 -25.61
N ASP A 429 -0.95 5.99 -25.10
CA ASP A 429 -1.56 7.02 -24.25
C ASP A 429 -2.47 7.99 -25.03
N MET A 430 -2.56 7.84 -26.38
CA MET A 430 -3.39 8.67 -27.27
C MET A 430 -4.73 8.01 -27.64
N PHE A 431 -4.97 6.76 -27.26
CA PHE A 431 -6.25 6.10 -27.49
C PHE A 431 -7.34 6.70 -26.57
N ASP A 432 -8.58 6.66 -27.00
CA ASP A 432 -9.73 7.23 -26.27
C ASP A 432 -9.93 6.61 -24.88
N ASP A 433 -9.63 5.32 -24.76
CA ASP A 433 -9.71 4.58 -23.49
C ASP A 433 -8.47 4.73 -22.58
N ALA A 434 -7.44 5.46 -23.06
CA ALA A 434 -6.19 5.65 -22.32
C ALA A 434 -6.38 6.59 -21.12
N THR A 435 -5.77 6.26 -20.01
CA THR A 435 -5.85 7.06 -18.76
C THR A 435 -4.50 7.67 -18.35
N GLY A 436 -3.41 7.33 -19.02
CA GLY A 436 -2.04 7.71 -18.67
C GLY A 436 -1.85 9.21 -18.52
N GLN A 437 -2.35 10.00 -19.46
CA GLN A 437 -2.24 11.47 -19.41
C GLN A 437 -3.02 12.07 -18.24
N GLN A 438 -4.22 11.54 -17.94
CA GLN A 438 -5.02 11.97 -16.82
C GLN A 438 -4.38 11.57 -15.48
N ARG A 439 -3.86 10.34 -15.39
CA ARG A 439 -3.15 9.82 -14.22
C ARG A 439 -1.89 10.64 -13.90
N ASN A 440 -1.16 11.10 -14.92
CA ASN A 440 0.01 11.96 -14.76
C ASN A 440 -0.33 13.33 -14.11
N LYS A 441 -1.60 13.76 -14.16
CA LYS A 441 -2.12 14.97 -13.49
C LYS A 441 -2.67 14.69 -12.10
N GLN A 442 -2.44 13.49 -11.56
CA GLN A 442 -2.94 13.07 -10.24
C GLN A 442 -1.78 12.85 -9.26
N ILE A 443 -2.07 13.05 -7.99
CA ILE A 443 -1.20 12.68 -6.87
C ILE A 443 -2.01 11.74 -5.97
N GLY A 444 -1.53 10.50 -5.77
CA GLY A 444 -2.23 9.50 -4.96
C GLY A 444 -3.65 9.17 -5.45
N GLY A 445 -3.92 9.30 -6.77
CA GLY A 445 -5.23 9.05 -7.35
C GLY A 445 -6.22 10.22 -7.28
N HIS A 446 -5.80 11.38 -6.77
CA HIS A 446 -6.58 12.60 -6.69
C HIS A 446 -6.03 13.69 -7.62
N ALA A 447 -6.86 14.64 -8.03
CA ALA A 447 -6.39 15.77 -8.84
C ALA A 447 -5.26 16.51 -8.12
N ALA A 448 -4.22 16.88 -8.89
CA ALA A 448 -3.07 17.62 -8.37
C ALA A 448 -3.41 19.09 -8.09
#